data_be8aae5075f1ef080138c64262fefa9a
#
_entry.id   be8aae5075f1ef080138c64262fefa9a
#
_cell.length_a   1.000
_cell.length_b   1.000
_cell.length_c   1.000
_cell.angle_alpha   90.00
_cell.angle_beta   90.00
_cell.angle_gamma   90.00
#
_symmetry.space_group_name_H-M   'P 1'
#
loop_
_entity.id
_entity.type
_entity.pdbx_description
1 polymer ?
#
loop_
_entity_poly.entity_id
_entity_poly.type
_entity_poly.pdbx_seq_one_letter_code
_entity_poly.pdbx_strand_id
1 'polypeptide(L)'
;MRKLILTLFIIIGAFSASASSLLEQFEQSLASMGDYGVTFSVKIGDVATEGHYAVSGNDFYIVVGDVEYYVAAGVKHEVNRTRQEIVVDSAESLGSDLLSNPAQGFSILARDFEQSDAVVDSHRAVRLTPRSGEGGQIVVVADKSGVLPHTIVYIYDDAQMVITLERIESLDSGIPRFDASKYVDFELVDMR
;
A
#
# COMPACT_ATOMS: atom_id res chain seq x y z
N MET A 1 -67.99 17.97 -20.33
CA MET A 1 -66.87 18.32 -19.46
C MET A 1 -65.92 17.15 -19.40
N ARG A 2 -64.84 17.16 -20.18
CA ARG A 2 -63.82 16.10 -20.23
C ARG A 2 -62.73 16.45 -19.21
N LYS A 3 -62.58 15.62 -18.17
CA LYS A 3 -61.47 15.75 -17.21
C LYS A 3 -60.21 15.19 -17.84
N LEU A 4 -59.23 16.06 -18.12
CA LEU A 4 -57.87 15.68 -18.50
C LEU A 4 -57.15 15.19 -17.25
N ILE A 5 -56.81 13.90 -17.17
CA ILE A 5 -55.93 13.35 -16.14
C ILE A 5 -54.51 13.46 -16.68
N LEU A 6 -53.76 14.39 -16.10
CA LEU A 6 -52.33 14.57 -16.39
C LEU A 6 -51.55 13.53 -15.57
N THR A 7 -51.11 12.44 -16.22
CA THR A 7 -50.26 11.42 -15.58
C THR A 7 -48.81 11.91 -15.60
N LEU A 8 -48.35 12.36 -14.47
CA LEU A 8 -46.94 12.75 -14.26
C LEU A 8 -46.10 11.48 -14.12
N PHE A 9 -45.35 11.11 -15.15
CA PHE A 9 -44.34 10.07 -15.07
C PHE A 9 -43.07 10.64 -14.37
N ILE A 10 -42.89 10.29 -13.08
CA ILE A 10 -41.61 10.53 -12.38
C ILE A 10 -40.69 9.39 -12.79
N ILE A 11 -39.76 9.65 -13.71
CA ILE A 11 -38.62 8.76 -13.99
C ILE A 11 -37.66 8.95 -12.83
N ILE A 12 -37.72 8.07 -11.83
CA ILE A 12 -36.67 7.94 -10.82
C ILE A 12 -35.53 7.20 -11.51
N GLY A 13 -34.64 7.93 -12.14
CA GLY A 13 -33.32 7.44 -12.56
C GLY A 13 -32.51 7.12 -11.30
N ALA A 14 -32.43 5.86 -10.93
CA ALA A 14 -31.46 5.40 -9.95
C ALA A 14 -30.07 5.55 -10.57
N PHE A 15 -29.43 6.70 -10.37
CA PHE A 15 -28.00 6.82 -10.52
C PHE A 15 -27.38 6.02 -9.38
N SER A 16 -27.11 4.74 -9.63
CA SER A 16 -26.18 3.98 -8.83
C SER A 16 -24.78 4.52 -9.13
N ALA A 17 -24.41 5.62 -8.50
CA ALA A 17 -23.02 6.00 -8.38
C ALA A 17 -22.39 4.86 -7.56
N SER A 18 -21.62 3.98 -8.20
CA SER A 18 -20.77 3.03 -7.49
C SER A 18 -19.82 3.85 -6.65
N ALA A 19 -20.04 3.88 -5.34
CA ALA A 19 -19.10 4.51 -4.43
C ALA A 19 -17.77 3.76 -4.61
N SER A 20 -16.67 4.51 -4.82
CA SER A 20 -15.33 3.91 -4.89
C SER A 20 -15.05 3.14 -3.60
N SER A 21 -14.42 1.98 -3.71
CA SER A 21 -14.02 1.19 -2.56
C SER A 21 -13.08 1.99 -1.65
N LEU A 22 -12.97 1.60 -0.36
CA LEU A 22 -12.08 2.28 0.57
C LEU A 22 -10.62 2.20 0.11
N LEU A 23 -10.19 1.07 -0.50
CA LEU A 23 -8.85 0.93 -1.07
C LEU A 23 -8.60 1.89 -2.24
N GLU A 24 -9.57 2.05 -3.15
CA GLU A 24 -9.48 3.00 -4.24
C GLU A 24 -9.39 4.45 -3.73
N GLN A 25 -10.09 4.77 -2.65
CA GLN A 25 -10.00 6.08 -2.00
C GLN A 25 -8.61 6.31 -1.41
N PHE A 26 -7.99 5.32 -0.77
CA PHE A 26 -6.63 5.40 -0.28
C PHE A 26 -5.63 5.60 -1.41
N GLU A 27 -5.73 4.80 -2.47
CA GLU A 27 -4.85 4.91 -3.65
C GLU A 27 -4.96 6.30 -4.28
N GLN A 28 -6.18 6.81 -4.50
CA GLN A 28 -6.39 8.14 -5.05
C GLN A 28 -5.85 9.25 -4.14
N SER A 29 -6.01 9.11 -2.82
CA SER A 29 -5.52 10.08 -1.85
C SER A 29 -3.99 10.14 -1.85
N LEU A 30 -3.31 8.99 -1.87
CA LEU A 30 -1.86 8.91 -1.97
C LEU A 30 -1.36 9.43 -3.33
N ALA A 31 -1.99 9.02 -4.42
CA ALA A 31 -1.63 9.49 -5.77
C ALA A 31 -1.77 11.01 -5.92
N SER A 32 -2.74 11.62 -5.24
CA SER A 32 -2.94 13.08 -5.26
C SER A 32 -1.80 13.88 -4.59
N MET A 33 -0.99 13.23 -3.77
CA MET A 33 0.18 13.84 -3.13
C MET A 33 1.37 14.00 -4.08
N GLY A 34 1.36 13.29 -5.23
CA GLY A 34 2.53 13.21 -6.11
C GLY A 34 3.59 12.28 -5.50
N ASP A 35 4.81 12.80 -5.31
CA ASP A 35 5.82 12.07 -4.53
C ASP A 35 5.46 12.13 -3.05
N TYR A 36 5.50 10.98 -2.37
CA TYR A 36 5.16 10.93 -0.95
C TYR A 36 6.07 9.98 -0.17
N GLY A 37 6.20 10.25 1.12
CA GLY A 37 6.93 9.43 2.08
C GLY A 37 6.03 8.95 3.21
N VAL A 38 6.33 7.76 3.74
CA VAL A 38 5.61 7.15 4.85
C VAL A 38 6.59 6.64 5.89
N THR A 39 6.44 7.09 7.12
CA THR A 39 7.09 6.48 8.28
C THR A 39 6.13 5.47 8.88
N PHE A 40 6.61 4.27 9.16
CA PHE A 40 5.78 3.19 9.68
C PHE A 40 6.52 2.34 10.70
N SER A 41 5.76 1.59 11.49
CA SER A 41 6.26 0.51 12.32
C SER A 41 5.61 -0.81 11.92
N VAL A 42 6.36 -1.90 12.00
CA VAL A 42 5.89 -3.28 11.80
C VAL A 42 6.02 -4.02 13.12
N LYS A 43 4.93 -4.63 13.58
CA LYS A 43 4.91 -5.44 14.79
C LYS A 43 4.52 -6.88 14.46
N ILE A 44 5.35 -7.84 14.88
CA ILE A 44 5.10 -9.28 14.80
C ILE A 44 5.35 -9.88 16.19
N GLY A 45 4.29 -10.33 16.83
CA GLY A 45 4.37 -10.75 18.23
C GLY A 45 4.85 -9.60 19.13
N ASP A 46 5.96 -9.81 19.85
CA ASP A 46 6.58 -8.80 20.72
C ASP A 46 7.68 -7.98 20.05
N VAL A 47 8.00 -8.27 18.79
CA VAL A 47 9.05 -7.57 18.05
C VAL A 47 8.43 -6.44 17.25
N ALA A 48 9.00 -5.24 17.40
CA ALA A 48 8.65 -4.07 16.59
C ALA A 48 9.88 -3.55 15.84
N THR A 49 9.70 -3.19 14.57
CA THR A 49 10.74 -2.62 13.71
C THR A 49 10.17 -1.39 13.03
N GLU A 50 10.91 -0.30 13.06
CA GLU A 50 10.56 0.92 12.33
C GLU A 50 11.06 0.86 10.89
N GLY A 51 10.36 1.55 10.01
CA GLY A 51 10.72 1.67 8.62
C GLY A 51 10.23 2.97 8.01
N HIS A 52 10.72 3.22 6.82
CA HIS A 52 10.31 4.35 6.01
C HIS A 52 10.27 3.92 4.55
N TYR A 53 9.26 4.37 3.81
CA TYR A 53 9.29 4.29 2.36
C TYR A 53 8.94 5.62 1.70
N ALA A 54 9.39 5.79 0.47
CA ALA A 54 9.12 6.95 -0.36
C ALA A 54 8.76 6.46 -1.77
N VAL A 55 7.72 7.03 -2.38
CA VAL A 55 7.15 6.62 -3.68
C VAL A 55 7.12 7.81 -4.63
N SER A 56 7.50 7.57 -5.89
CA SER A 56 7.40 8.50 -7.02
C SER A 56 6.94 7.73 -8.26
N GLY A 57 5.65 7.78 -8.55
CA GLY A 57 5.05 6.94 -9.60
C GLY A 57 5.23 5.45 -9.30
N ASN A 58 5.93 4.73 -10.18
CA ASN A 58 6.26 3.31 -10.00
C ASN A 58 7.61 3.08 -9.30
N ASP A 59 8.39 4.13 -9.14
CA ASP A 59 9.67 4.06 -8.46
C ASP A 59 9.48 4.21 -6.96
N PHE A 60 10.28 3.52 -6.16
CA PHE A 60 10.22 3.68 -4.71
C PHE A 60 11.55 3.38 -4.02
N TYR A 61 11.66 3.87 -2.82
CA TYR A 61 12.69 3.54 -1.84
C TYR A 61 12.01 3.04 -0.58
N ILE A 62 12.56 2.01 0.07
CA ILE A 62 12.09 1.53 1.36
C ILE A 62 13.29 1.11 2.21
N VAL A 63 13.24 1.42 3.50
CA VAL A 63 14.18 0.92 4.50
C VAL A 63 13.42 0.31 5.67
N VAL A 64 13.81 -0.89 6.07
CA VAL A 64 13.29 -1.59 7.25
C VAL A 64 14.49 -2.22 7.98
N GLY A 65 14.79 -1.73 9.17
CA GLY A 65 15.99 -2.15 9.90
C GLY A 65 17.25 -1.89 9.08
N ASP A 66 18.04 -2.95 8.82
CA ASP A 66 19.31 -2.88 8.11
C ASP A 66 19.20 -3.14 6.59
N VAL A 67 18.00 -3.26 6.07
CA VAL A 67 17.77 -3.55 4.64
C VAL A 67 17.14 -2.34 3.96
N GLU A 68 17.69 -1.97 2.81
CA GLU A 68 17.21 -0.91 1.95
C GLU A 68 16.88 -1.46 0.56
N TYR A 69 15.75 -1.05 0.00
CA TYR A 69 15.38 -1.33 -1.38
C TYR A 69 15.27 -0.04 -2.16
N TYR A 70 15.93 0.00 -3.31
CA TYR A 70 15.82 1.06 -4.30
C TYR A 70 15.23 0.46 -5.56
N VAL A 71 14.05 0.87 -5.94
CA VAL A 71 13.40 0.41 -7.17
C VAL A 71 13.22 1.60 -8.10
N ALA A 72 13.83 1.52 -9.27
CA ALA A 72 13.74 2.55 -10.28
C ALA A 72 13.95 1.98 -11.68
N ALA A 73 13.16 2.45 -12.65
CA ALA A 73 13.25 2.05 -14.05
C ALA A 73 13.27 0.51 -14.27
N GLY A 74 12.50 -0.23 -13.48
CA GLY A 74 12.39 -1.69 -13.59
C GLY A 74 13.52 -2.49 -12.96
N VAL A 75 14.45 -1.83 -12.24
CA VAL A 75 15.57 -2.48 -11.53
C VAL A 75 15.40 -2.31 -10.03
N LYS A 76 15.59 -3.39 -9.30
CA LYS A 76 15.63 -3.44 -7.84
C LYS A 76 17.09 -3.57 -7.37
N HIS A 77 17.51 -2.71 -6.45
CA HIS A 77 18.73 -2.87 -5.67
C HIS A 77 18.34 -3.10 -4.22
N GLU A 78 18.67 -4.26 -3.68
CA GLU A 78 18.51 -4.59 -2.28
C GLU A 78 19.87 -4.46 -1.61
N VAL A 79 19.99 -3.56 -0.63
CA VAL A 79 21.21 -3.32 0.13
C VAL A 79 21.03 -3.84 1.54
N ASN A 80 21.82 -4.84 1.91
CA ASN A 80 21.87 -5.37 3.26
C ASN A 80 23.11 -4.86 3.97
N ARG A 81 22.93 -3.94 4.91
CA ARG A 81 24.04 -3.28 5.62
C ARG A 81 24.79 -4.22 6.55
N THR A 82 24.10 -5.17 7.19
CA THR A 82 24.74 -6.15 8.08
C THR A 82 25.62 -7.14 7.31
N ARG A 83 25.18 -7.57 6.12
CA ARG A 83 25.93 -8.49 5.26
C ARG A 83 26.94 -7.80 4.37
N GLN A 84 26.86 -6.48 4.24
CA GLN A 84 27.61 -5.68 3.27
C GLN A 84 27.42 -6.23 1.84
N GLU A 85 26.18 -6.49 1.47
CA GLU A 85 25.80 -7.12 0.19
C GLU A 85 24.78 -6.25 -0.54
N ILE A 86 24.91 -6.19 -1.86
CA ILE A 86 23.95 -5.57 -2.77
C ILE A 86 23.48 -6.63 -3.75
N VAL A 87 22.19 -6.90 -3.76
CA VAL A 87 21.56 -7.77 -4.76
C VAL A 87 20.84 -6.90 -5.80
N VAL A 88 21.19 -7.10 -7.07
CA VAL A 88 20.54 -6.42 -8.21
C VAL A 88 19.63 -7.42 -8.91
N ASP A 89 18.37 -7.06 -9.08
CA ASP A 89 17.35 -7.93 -9.66
C ASP A 89 16.34 -7.12 -10.48
N SER A 90 15.50 -7.80 -11.26
CA SER A 90 14.36 -7.18 -11.92
C SER A 90 13.30 -6.75 -10.89
N ALA A 91 12.66 -5.61 -11.12
CA ALA A 91 11.50 -5.21 -10.32
C ALA A 91 10.30 -6.16 -10.48
N GLU A 92 10.30 -7.05 -11.50
CA GLU A 92 9.27 -8.08 -11.68
C GLU A 92 9.32 -9.15 -10.56
N SER A 93 10.46 -9.28 -9.86
CA SER A 93 10.61 -10.17 -8.70
C SER A 93 9.99 -9.65 -7.41
N LEU A 94 9.42 -8.43 -7.41
CA LEU A 94 8.78 -7.85 -6.24
C LEU A 94 7.55 -8.64 -5.83
N GLY A 95 7.38 -8.78 -4.51
CA GLY A 95 6.19 -9.37 -3.93
C GLY A 95 4.93 -8.55 -4.18
N SER A 96 3.79 -9.13 -3.82
CA SER A 96 2.46 -8.53 -4.00
C SER A 96 1.92 -7.86 -2.72
N ASP A 97 2.73 -7.73 -1.68
CA ASP A 97 2.34 -7.06 -0.45
C ASP A 97 2.78 -5.58 -0.44
N LEU A 98 2.22 -4.82 0.48
CA LEU A 98 2.45 -3.38 0.58
C LEU A 98 3.91 -3.01 0.90
N LEU A 99 4.62 -3.83 1.67
CA LEU A 99 6.02 -3.56 2.03
C LEU A 99 6.99 -3.95 0.91
N SER A 100 6.64 -4.99 0.12
CA SER A 100 7.43 -5.39 -1.04
C SER A 100 7.26 -4.46 -2.23
N ASN A 101 6.07 -3.86 -2.38
CA ASN A 101 5.75 -2.96 -3.49
C ASN A 101 4.80 -1.84 -3.04
N PRO A 102 5.28 -0.84 -2.29
CA PRO A 102 4.44 0.23 -1.77
C PRO A 102 3.83 1.11 -2.88
N ALA A 103 4.44 1.17 -4.06
CA ALA A 103 3.92 1.94 -5.19
C ALA A 103 2.62 1.38 -5.77
N GLN A 104 2.41 0.07 -5.68
CA GLN A 104 1.26 -0.63 -6.26
C GLN A 104 0.47 -1.46 -5.23
N GLY A 105 0.86 -1.44 -3.96
CA GLY A 105 0.31 -2.33 -2.94
C GLY A 105 -1.21 -2.28 -2.83
N PHE A 106 -1.83 -1.10 -2.83
CA PHE A 106 -3.29 -0.98 -2.72
C PHE A 106 -4.02 -1.45 -3.98
N SER A 107 -3.50 -1.19 -5.18
CA SER A 107 -4.11 -1.70 -6.42
C SER A 107 -3.97 -3.22 -6.54
N ILE A 108 -2.86 -3.80 -6.10
CA ILE A 108 -2.68 -5.26 -6.01
C ILE A 108 -3.69 -5.85 -5.03
N LEU A 109 -3.85 -5.28 -3.83
CA LEU A 109 -4.84 -5.73 -2.86
C LEU A 109 -6.26 -5.64 -3.41
N ALA A 110 -6.60 -4.57 -4.12
CA ALA A 110 -7.92 -4.41 -4.73
C ALA A 110 -8.20 -5.46 -5.82
N ARG A 111 -7.18 -5.89 -6.56
CA ARG A 111 -7.28 -6.88 -7.63
C ARG A 111 -7.39 -8.32 -7.08
N ASP A 112 -6.56 -8.67 -6.12
CA ASP A 112 -6.34 -10.05 -5.71
C ASP A 112 -7.24 -10.49 -4.53
N PHE A 113 -7.91 -9.53 -3.87
CA PHE A 113 -8.76 -9.79 -2.72
C PHE A 113 -10.21 -9.37 -2.94
N GLU A 114 -11.14 -10.09 -2.32
CA GLU A 114 -12.51 -9.66 -2.13
C GLU A 114 -12.57 -8.67 -0.98
N GLN A 115 -13.30 -7.57 -1.19
CA GLN A 115 -13.40 -6.47 -0.23
C GLN A 115 -14.76 -6.51 0.49
N SER A 116 -14.77 -6.32 1.79
CA SER A 116 -15.97 -6.09 2.59
C SER A 116 -15.74 -4.94 3.57
N ASP A 117 -16.73 -4.06 3.66
CA ASP A 117 -16.69 -2.95 4.61
C ASP A 117 -16.63 -3.47 6.05
N ALA A 118 -15.86 -2.81 6.88
CA ALA A 118 -15.69 -3.10 8.28
C ALA A 118 -15.56 -1.81 9.11
N VAL A 119 -15.66 -1.95 10.41
CA VAL A 119 -15.40 -0.87 11.38
C VAL A 119 -14.53 -1.44 12.48
N VAL A 120 -13.42 -0.77 12.79
CA VAL A 120 -12.50 -1.14 13.86
C VAL A 120 -12.30 0.09 14.74
N ASP A 121 -12.62 -0.01 16.03
CA ASP A 121 -12.50 1.08 17.00
C ASP A 121 -13.11 2.42 16.52
N SER A 122 -14.29 2.34 15.91
CA SER A 122 -15.02 3.47 15.31
C SER A 122 -14.39 4.09 14.05
N HIS A 123 -13.34 3.50 13.52
CA HIS A 123 -12.74 3.90 12.25
C HIS A 123 -13.27 3.05 11.10
N ARG A 124 -13.42 3.67 9.93
CA ARG A 124 -13.72 2.93 8.70
C ARG A 124 -12.58 1.97 8.42
N ALA A 125 -12.93 0.78 8.00
CA ALA A 125 -11.98 -0.25 7.63
C ALA A 125 -12.50 -1.06 6.45
N VAL A 126 -11.60 -1.75 5.76
CA VAL A 126 -11.94 -2.77 4.77
C VAL A 126 -11.26 -4.07 5.16
N ARG A 127 -12.04 -5.14 5.15
CA ARG A 127 -11.54 -6.51 5.28
C ARG A 127 -11.34 -7.10 3.90
N LEU A 128 -10.20 -7.73 3.70
CA LEU A 128 -9.75 -8.32 2.46
C LEU A 128 -9.60 -9.82 2.65
N THR A 129 -10.27 -10.59 1.80
CA THR A 129 -10.20 -12.06 1.79
C THR A 129 -9.61 -12.48 0.44
N PRO A 130 -8.58 -13.34 0.39
CA PRO A 130 -7.98 -13.76 -0.85
C PRO A 130 -9.01 -14.40 -1.80
N ARG A 131 -9.05 -14.00 -3.06
CA ARG A 131 -9.92 -14.60 -4.09
C ARG A 131 -9.57 -16.06 -4.39
N SER A 132 -8.32 -16.45 -4.16
CA SER A 132 -7.85 -17.83 -4.27
C SER A 132 -8.45 -18.77 -3.23
N GLY A 133 -9.01 -18.22 -2.14
CA GLY A 133 -9.46 -18.98 -0.97
C GLY A 133 -8.33 -19.49 -0.07
N GLU A 134 -7.07 -19.25 -0.45
CA GLU A 134 -5.88 -19.63 0.31
C GLU A 134 -5.14 -18.37 0.76
N GLY A 135 -4.54 -18.42 1.95
CA GLY A 135 -3.78 -17.31 2.54
C GLY A 135 -4.52 -16.58 3.65
N GLY A 136 -3.85 -15.60 4.24
CA GLY A 136 -4.35 -14.83 5.36
C GLY A 136 -5.35 -13.75 4.95
N GLN A 137 -6.10 -13.26 5.91
CA GLN A 137 -6.94 -12.09 5.76
C GLN A 137 -6.10 -10.83 6.02
N ILE A 138 -6.52 -9.71 5.39
CA ILE A 138 -5.93 -8.40 5.65
C ILE A 138 -7.05 -7.46 6.09
N VAL A 139 -6.79 -6.64 7.10
CA VAL A 139 -7.68 -5.56 7.50
C VAL A 139 -6.94 -4.24 7.35
N VAL A 140 -7.48 -3.33 6.55
CA VAL A 140 -6.92 -1.98 6.40
C VAL A 140 -7.86 -0.99 7.08
N VAL A 141 -7.34 -0.28 8.07
CA VAL A 141 -8.08 0.70 8.88
C VAL A 141 -7.69 2.10 8.44
N ALA A 142 -8.69 2.94 8.22
CA ALA A 142 -8.50 4.35 7.89
C ALA A 142 -7.99 5.14 9.10
N ASP A 143 -7.35 6.26 8.83
CA ASP A 143 -7.06 7.28 9.81
C ASP A 143 -8.35 7.96 10.35
N LYS A 144 -8.23 8.89 11.28
CA LYS A 144 -9.37 9.61 11.86
C LYS A 144 -10.15 10.44 10.84
N SER A 145 -9.52 10.87 9.77
CA SER A 145 -10.18 11.59 8.67
C SER A 145 -10.98 10.65 7.76
N GLY A 146 -10.66 9.36 7.76
CA GLY A 146 -11.24 8.35 6.88
C GLY A 146 -10.74 8.41 5.44
N VAL A 147 -9.65 9.16 5.18
CA VAL A 147 -9.12 9.46 3.85
C VAL A 147 -7.82 8.71 3.55
N LEU A 148 -6.99 8.48 4.57
CA LEU A 148 -5.70 7.80 4.44
C LEU A 148 -5.70 6.48 5.21
N PRO A 149 -4.89 5.50 4.79
CA PRO A 149 -4.68 4.29 5.57
C PRO A 149 -3.86 4.63 6.83
N HIS A 150 -4.17 3.99 7.95
CA HIS A 150 -3.43 4.16 9.20
C HIS A 150 -2.87 2.84 9.73
N THR A 151 -3.67 1.78 9.73
CA THR A 151 -3.22 0.47 10.22
C THR A 151 -3.57 -0.62 9.23
N ILE A 152 -2.61 -1.51 8.99
CA ILE A 152 -2.80 -2.69 8.13
C ILE A 152 -2.45 -3.91 8.96
N VAL A 153 -3.40 -4.82 9.11
CA VAL A 153 -3.25 -6.05 9.88
C VAL A 153 -3.30 -7.22 8.93
N TYR A 154 -2.22 -7.97 8.84
CA TYR A 154 -2.16 -9.27 8.18
C TYR A 154 -2.44 -10.35 9.21
N ILE A 155 -3.37 -11.24 8.92
CA ILE A 155 -3.82 -12.31 9.81
C ILE A 155 -3.57 -13.64 9.12
N TYR A 156 -2.61 -14.41 9.62
CA TYR A 156 -2.24 -15.73 9.12
C TYR A 156 -2.41 -16.75 10.25
N ASP A 157 -3.41 -17.62 10.16
CA ASP A 157 -3.71 -18.62 11.19
C ASP A 157 -3.67 -17.99 12.60
N ASP A 158 -2.65 -18.35 13.41
CA ASP A 158 -2.45 -17.86 14.76
C ASP A 158 -1.50 -16.66 14.88
N ALA A 159 -0.99 -16.13 13.75
CA ALA A 159 -0.03 -15.03 13.73
C ALA A 159 -0.64 -13.75 13.14
N GLN A 160 -0.24 -12.64 13.72
CA GLN A 160 -0.59 -11.32 13.19
C GLN A 160 0.66 -10.49 12.95
N MET A 161 0.69 -9.81 11.80
CA MET A 161 1.61 -8.72 11.53
C MET A 161 0.82 -7.42 11.45
N VAL A 162 1.19 -6.45 12.25
CA VAL A 162 0.54 -5.13 12.30
C VAL A 162 1.51 -4.09 11.76
N ILE A 163 1.11 -3.40 10.71
CA ILE A 163 1.81 -2.24 10.15
C ILE A 163 1.04 -0.99 10.56
N THR A 164 1.68 -0.07 11.26
CA THR A 164 1.10 1.22 11.61
C THR A 164 1.79 2.31 10.80
N LEU A 165 1.01 3.04 10.00
CA LEU A 165 1.50 4.17 9.21
C LEU A 165 1.42 5.42 10.09
N GLU A 166 2.56 5.82 10.64
CA GLU A 166 2.64 6.87 11.67
C GLU A 166 2.56 8.27 11.07
N ARG A 167 3.16 8.44 9.89
CA ARG A 167 3.17 9.71 9.16
C ARG A 167 3.19 9.46 7.65
N ILE A 168 2.34 10.19 6.95
CA ILE A 168 2.27 10.24 5.50
C ILE A 168 2.42 11.70 5.09
N GLU A 169 3.36 12.02 4.21
CA GLU A 169 3.67 13.38 3.79
C GLU A 169 4.08 13.48 2.33
N SER A 170 3.76 14.58 1.67
CA SER A 170 4.26 14.89 0.32
C SER A 170 5.76 15.20 0.38
N LEU A 171 6.49 14.85 -0.68
CA LEU A 171 7.92 15.09 -0.81
C LEU A 171 8.19 16.09 -1.94
N ASP A 172 8.83 17.22 -1.62
CA ASP A 172 9.21 18.23 -2.59
C ASP A 172 10.54 17.94 -3.31
N SER A 173 11.37 17.06 -2.74
CA SER A 173 12.74 16.77 -3.21
C SER A 173 12.89 15.46 -3.99
N GLY A 174 11.76 14.79 -4.28
CA GLY A 174 11.77 13.45 -4.86
C GLY A 174 12.18 12.37 -3.87
N ILE A 175 12.42 11.16 -4.39
CA ILE A 175 12.74 9.97 -3.58
C ILE A 175 14.22 9.64 -3.63
N PRO A 176 14.79 8.96 -2.59
CA PRO A 176 16.16 8.45 -2.61
C PRO A 176 16.40 7.53 -3.81
N ARG A 177 17.59 7.65 -4.42
CA ARG A 177 18.03 6.81 -5.54
C ARG A 177 19.26 6.01 -5.13
N PHE A 178 19.42 4.82 -5.72
CA PHE A 178 20.61 4.01 -5.51
C PHE A 178 21.86 4.76 -6.01
N ASP A 179 22.88 4.80 -5.18
CA ASP A 179 24.17 5.41 -5.47
C ASP A 179 25.28 4.45 -5.03
N ALA A 180 25.88 3.75 -6.00
CA ALA A 180 26.92 2.77 -5.77
C ALA A 180 28.15 3.34 -5.00
N SER A 181 28.40 4.65 -5.10
CA SER A 181 29.53 5.27 -4.39
C SER A 181 29.43 5.23 -2.86
N LYS A 182 28.20 5.01 -2.34
CA LYS A 182 27.94 4.86 -0.90
C LYS A 182 28.25 3.46 -0.36
N TYR A 183 28.51 2.49 -1.26
CA TYR A 183 28.59 1.05 -0.94
C TYR A 183 29.84 0.42 -1.55
N VAL A 184 30.96 1.14 -1.59
CA VAL A 184 32.22 0.71 -2.28
C VAL A 184 32.81 -0.58 -1.71
N ASP A 185 32.54 -0.90 -0.43
CA ASP A 185 33.04 -2.09 0.24
C ASP A 185 32.02 -3.26 0.27
N PHE A 186 30.87 -3.10 -0.44
CA PHE A 186 29.83 -4.12 -0.45
C PHE A 186 30.03 -5.08 -1.63
N GLU A 187 29.74 -6.36 -1.39
CA GLU A 187 29.67 -7.37 -2.45
C GLU A 187 28.44 -7.12 -3.34
N LEU A 188 28.64 -7.12 -4.66
CA LEU A 188 27.56 -6.96 -5.62
C LEU A 188 27.22 -8.30 -6.25
N VAL A 189 25.95 -8.72 -6.13
CA VAL A 189 25.39 -9.93 -6.73
C VAL A 189 24.32 -9.51 -7.75
N ASP A 190 24.61 -9.70 -9.04
CA ASP A 190 23.66 -9.42 -10.13
C ASP A 190 22.91 -10.69 -10.50
N MET A 191 21.57 -10.67 -10.32
CA MET A 191 20.66 -11.79 -10.56
C MET A 191 19.78 -11.59 -11.81
N ARG A 192 20.01 -10.55 -12.59
CA ARG A 192 19.21 -10.24 -13.79
C ARG A 192 19.54 -11.14 -14.97
#